data_11dd405a3950ca8cdad6a1118ff70295
#
_entry.id   11dd405a3950ca8cdad6a1118ff70295
#
_cell.length_a   1.000
_cell.length_b   1.000
_cell.length_c   1.000
_cell.angle_alpha   90.00
_cell.angle_beta   90.00
_cell.angle_gamma   90.00
#
_symmetry.space_group_name_H-M   'P 1'
#
loop_
_entity.id
_entity.type
_entity.pdbx_description
1 polymer ?
#
loop_
_entity_poly.entity_id
_entity_poly.type
_entity_poly.pdbx_seq_one_letter_code
_entity_poly.pdbx_strand_id
1 'polypeptide(L)'
;LAMEDPNPIVSGRGCAALQHAGIEVQRGLLQTDAQALNIGFVNRMIHQKPWIRVKTAASLDGKTALNNGISQWITGKAARRDGHQWRARSCAILTGIGTIKSDNPQLTVRHVETSRQPKKIIVDSHLDISLDAKLLQSEDEIFIFTANDEALEKKTVLSKMGVQVIVLPEAKGRVDLKRMMIMLANLGMNEV
;
A
#
# COMPACT_ATOMS: atom_id res chain seq x y z
N LEU A 1 -3.43 -17.13 -24.92
CA LEU A 1 -3.02 -16.28 -23.80
C LEU A 1 -4.04 -15.18 -23.57
N ALA A 2 -4.37 -14.89 -22.30
CA ALA A 2 -5.32 -13.84 -21.96
C ALA A 2 -4.75 -12.44 -22.27
N MET A 3 -3.54 -12.16 -21.79
CA MET A 3 -2.87 -10.88 -22.02
C MET A 3 -1.36 -11.08 -22.22
N GLU A 4 -0.72 -10.14 -22.85
CA GLU A 4 0.73 -10.06 -22.89
C GLU A 4 1.26 -9.51 -21.56
N ASP A 5 2.42 -9.99 -21.13
CA ASP A 5 3.06 -9.51 -19.90
C ASP A 5 3.50 -8.04 -20.10
N PRO A 6 3.00 -7.09 -19.29
CA PRO A 6 3.37 -5.68 -19.42
C PRO A 6 4.80 -5.38 -18.96
N ASN A 7 5.51 -6.35 -18.36
CA ASN A 7 6.90 -6.16 -17.97
C ASN A 7 7.80 -6.12 -19.22
N PRO A 8 8.52 -5.02 -19.49
CA PRO A 8 9.36 -4.89 -20.69
C PRO A 8 10.45 -5.98 -20.80
N ILE A 9 10.87 -6.56 -19.68
CA ILE A 9 11.87 -7.62 -19.65
C ILE A 9 11.30 -8.95 -20.15
N VAL A 10 9.98 -9.16 -20.06
CA VAL A 10 9.31 -10.43 -20.43
C VAL A 10 8.50 -10.27 -21.71
N SER A 11 7.87 -9.15 -21.91
CA SER A 11 6.89 -8.81 -22.96
C SER A 11 7.15 -9.53 -24.29
N GLY A 12 6.18 -10.34 -24.73
CA GLY A 12 6.20 -11.05 -25.99
C GLY A 12 7.17 -12.23 -26.12
N ARG A 13 8.19 -12.37 -25.28
CA ARG A 13 9.23 -13.41 -25.40
C ARG A 13 8.67 -14.82 -25.33
N GLY A 14 7.74 -15.08 -24.40
CA GLY A 14 7.08 -16.38 -24.27
C GLY A 14 6.25 -16.73 -25.49
N CYS A 15 5.54 -15.75 -26.06
CA CYS A 15 4.79 -15.95 -27.31
C CYS A 15 5.71 -16.25 -28.47
N ALA A 16 6.80 -15.51 -28.64
CA ALA A 16 7.77 -15.73 -29.68
C ALA A 16 8.41 -17.14 -29.57
N ALA A 17 8.77 -17.56 -28.38
CA ALA A 17 9.33 -18.90 -28.16
C ALA A 17 8.36 -20.02 -28.55
N LEU A 18 7.07 -19.89 -28.18
CA LEU A 18 6.04 -20.86 -28.56
C LEU A 18 5.85 -20.89 -30.10
N GLN A 19 5.78 -19.74 -30.74
CA GLN A 19 5.65 -19.64 -32.20
C GLN A 19 6.86 -20.24 -32.93
N HIS A 20 8.07 -20.00 -32.46
CA HIS A 20 9.28 -20.64 -33.01
C HIS A 20 9.29 -22.16 -32.85
N ALA A 21 8.64 -22.67 -31.84
CA ALA A 21 8.45 -24.12 -31.64
C ALA A 21 7.30 -24.70 -32.46
N GLY A 22 6.70 -23.93 -33.38
CA GLY A 22 5.59 -24.38 -34.24
C GLY A 22 4.23 -24.43 -33.54
N ILE A 23 4.11 -23.83 -32.33
CA ILE A 23 2.84 -23.81 -31.58
C ILE A 23 2.05 -22.58 -32.00
N GLU A 24 0.79 -22.78 -32.41
CA GLU A 24 -0.13 -21.68 -32.66
C GLU A 24 -0.47 -20.94 -31.36
N VAL A 25 -0.31 -19.61 -31.36
CA VAL A 25 -0.55 -18.78 -30.18
C VAL A 25 -1.65 -17.75 -30.48
N GLN A 26 -2.79 -17.92 -29.83
CA GLN A 26 -3.87 -16.93 -29.83
C GLN A 26 -3.78 -16.03 -28.58
N ARG A 27 -4.04 -14.74 -28.74
CA ARG A 27 -3.97 -13.72 -27.67
C ARG A 27 -5.30 -13.00 -27.53
N GLY A 28 -5.53 -12.42 -26.35
CA GLY A 28 -6.66 -11.51 -26.12
C GLY A 28 -7.92 -12.18 -25.56
N LEU A 29 -7.95 -13.50 -25.40
CA LEU A 29 -9.08 -14.17 -24.76
C LEU A 29 -9.20 -13.75 -23.30
N LEU A 30 -10.32 -13.10 -22.91
CA LEU A 30 -10.55 -12.54 -21.57
C LEU A 30 -9.46 -11.53 -21.14
N GLN A 31 -8.93 -10.74 -22.07
CA GLN A 31 -7.86 -9.79 -21.78
C GLN A 31 -8.27 -8.76 -20.72
N THR A 32 -9.48 -8.23 -20.79
CA THR A 32 -10.01 -7.26 -19.82
C THR A 32 -10.06 -7.84 -18.40
N ASP A 33 -10.52 -9.08 -18.28
CA ASP A 33 -10.62 -9.76 -16.99
C ASP A 33 -9.23 -10.06 -16.41
N ALA A 34 -8.29 -10.48 -17.26
CA ALA A 34 -6.91 -10.70 -16.87
C ALA A 34 -6.22 -9.41 -16.39
N GLN A 35 -6.46 -8.30 -17.08
CA GLN A 35 -5.95 -6.99 -16.67
C GLN A 35 -6.57 -6.52 -15.35
N ALA A 36 -7.88 -6.69 -15.16
CA ALA A 36 -8.59 -6.33 -13.93
C ALA A 36 -8.10 -7.17 -12.73
N LEU A 37 -7.84 -8.47 -12.95
CA LEU A 37 -7.30 -9.36 -11.92
C LEU A 37 -5.89 -8.94 -11.48
N ASN A 38 -5.08 -8.46 -12.42
CA ASN A 38 -3.68 -8.09 -12.23
C ASN A 38 -3.46 -6.57 -12.23
N ILE A 39 -4.51 -5.77 -11.93
CA ILE A 39 -4.51 -4.32 -12.09
C ILE A 39 -3.30 -3.63 -11.45
N GLY A 40 -2.91 -4.07 -10.25
CA GLY A 40 -1.77 -3.51 -9.53
C GLY A 40 -0.44 -3.80 -10.23
N PHE A 41 -0.23 -5.04 -10.70
CA PHE A 41 0.96 -5.41 -11.46
C PHE A 41 1.03 -4.65 -12.78
N VAL A 42 -0.06 -4.62 -13.53
CA VAL A 42 -0.16 -3.91 -14.82
C VAL A 42 0.15 -2.42 -14.62
N ASN A 43 -0.48 -1.79 -13.62
CA ASN A 43 -0.27 -0.38 -13.31
C ASN A 43 1.19 -0.08 -12.94
N ARG A 44 1.82 -0.94 -12.11
CA ARG A 44 3.21 -0.79 -11.72
C ARG A 44 4.17 -0.90 -12.91
N MET A 45 3.93 -1.85 -13.82
CA MET A 45 4.79 -2.02 -15.01
C MET A 45 4.66 -0.87 -15.99
N ILE A 46 3.44 -0.38 -16.25
CA ILE A 46 3.18 0.66 -17.26
C ILE A 46 3.45 2.06 -16.70
N HIS A 47 3.00 2.34 -15.48
CA HIS A 47 3.03 3.69 -14.91
C HIS A 47 4.08 3.91 -13.82
N GLN A 48 4.83 2.87 -13.45
CA GLN A 48 5.84 2.91 -12.38
C GLN A 48 5.28 3.41 -11.04
N LYS A 49 4.03 3.07 -10.76
CA LYS A 49 3.31 3.42 -9.53
C LYS A 49 2.43 2.25 -9.10
N PRO A 50 2.21 2.05 -7.79
CA PRO A 50 1.23 1.08 -7.34
C PRO A 50 -0.19 1.51 -7.73
N TRP A 51 -1.09 0.55 -7.83
CA TRP A 51 -2.52 0.83 -7.86
C TRP A 51 -2.98 1.25 -6.47
N ILE A 52 -3.61 2.42 -6.38
CA ILE A 52 -4.08 2.97 -5.10
C ILE A 52 -5.57 2.70 -4.92
N ARG A 53 -5.91 2.06 -3.81
CA ARG A 53 -7.28 1.84 -3.38
C ARG A 53 -7.58 2.64 -2.13
N VAL A 54 -8.45 3.61 -2.23
CA VAL A 54 -8.85 4.45 -1.10
C VAL A 54 -10.05 3.81 -0.40
N LYS A 55 -9.93 3.54 0.92
CA LYS A 55 -11.02 3.11 1.78
C LYS A 55 -11.39 4.21 2.75
N THR A 56 -12.62 4.66 2.69
CA THR A 56 -13.20 5.60 3.64
C THR A 56 -14.32 4.92 4.45
N ALA A 57 -14.60 5.44 5.66
CA ALA A 57 -15.80 5.12 6.42
C ALA A 57 -16.47 6.43 6.82
N ALA A 58 -17.68 6.64 6.36
CA ALA A 58 -18.45 7.85 6.64
C ALA A 58 -19.92 7.52 6.83
N SER A 59 -20.64 8.37 7.57
CA SER A 59 -22.08 8.38 7.61
C SER A 59 -22.68 8.88 6.29
N LEU A 60 -24.00 8.79 6.11
CA LEU A 60 -24.66 9.25 4.88
C LEU A 60 -24.49 10.75 4.62
N ASP A 61 -24.30 11.55 5.68
CA ASP A 61 -24.02 12.98 5.58
C ASP A 61 -22.50 13.29 5.52
N GLY A 62 -21.64 12.26 5.27
CA GLY A 62 -20.21 12.41 5.02
C GLY A 62 -19.35 12.61 6.27
N LYS A 63 -19.87 12.35 7.47
CA LYS A 63 -19.10 12.48 8.72
C LYS A 63 -18.24 11.26 8.98
N THR A 64 -16.99 11.48 9.35
CA THR A 64 -16.02 10.43 9.68
C THR A 64 -15.84 10.20 11.18
N ALA A 65 -16.39 11.10 12.01
CA ALA A 65 -16.44 11.02 13.45
C ALA A 65 -17.58 11.86 14.01
N LEU A 66 -17.99 11.62 15.24
CA LEU A 66 -18.85 12.50 16.03
C LEU A 66 -18.10 13.79 16.42
N ASN A 67 -18.84 14.83 16.85
CA ASN A 67 -18.26 16.09 17.29
C ASN A 67 -17.28 15.95 18.48
N ASN A 68 -17.41 14.89 19.27
CA ASN A 68 -16.50 14.54 20.36
C ASN A 68 -15.30 13.67 19.93
N GLY A 69 -15.11 13.44 18.60
CA GLY A 69 -14.01 12.65 18.06
C GLY A 69 -14.24 11.14 18.02
N ILE A 70 -15.34 10.60 18.56
CA ILE A 70 -15.62 9.18 18.52
C ILE A 70 -15.92 8.76 17.05
N SER A 71 -15.15 7.81 16.52
CA SER A 71 -15.28 7.30 15.14
C SER A 71 -15.69 5.82 15.06
N GLN A 72 -15.90 5.15 16.20
CA GLN A 72 -16.20 3.71 16.25
C GLN A 72 -17.62 3.48 16.77
N TRP A 73 -18.52 2.75 16.07
CA TRP A 73 -18.29 2.12 14.75
C TRP A 73 -19.24 2.77 13.76
N ILE A 74 -18.72 3.37 12.68
CA ILE A 74 -19.53 4.00 11.64
C ILE A 74 -20.13 2.94 10.70
N THR A 75 -19.37 1.85 10.44
CA THR A 75 -19.78 0.78 9.52
C THR A 75 -20.05 -0.53 10.26
N GLY A 76 -20.95 -1.35 9.73
CA GLY A 76 -21.31 -2.65 10.29
C GLY A 76 -20.20 -3.71 10.16
N LYS A 77 -20.40 -4.87 10.82
CA LYS A 77 -19.43 -5.98 10.84
C LYS A 77 -19.09 -6.49 9.43
N ALA A 78 -20.10 -6.62 8.55
CA ALA A 78 -19.90 -7.09 7.18
C ALA A 78 -18.98 -6.16 6.38
N ALA A 79 -19.21 -4.86 6.42
CA ALA A 79 -18.37 -3.87 5.75
C ALA A 79 -16.93 -3.83 6.31
N ARG A 80 -16.77 -4.02 7.63
CA ARG A 80 -15.43 -4.13 8.23
C ARG A 80 -14.69 -5.40 7.78
N ARG A 81 -15.41 -6.53 7.68
CA ARG A 81 -14.85 -7.79 7.16
C ARG A 81 -14.40 -7.62 5.71
N ASP A 82 -15.21 -7.00 4.86
CA ASP A 82 -14.84 -6.66 3.48
C ASP A 82 -13.59 -5.78 3.43
N GLY A 83 -13.51 -4.74 4.26
CA GLY A 83 -12.31 -3.95 4.39
C GLY A 83 -11.05 -4.75 4.77
N HIS A 84 -11.18 -5.83 5.56
CA HIS A 84 -10.08 -6.72 5.87
C HIS A 84 -9.73 -7.66 4.70
N GLN A 85 -10.67 -8.03 3.83
CA GLN A 85 -10.38 -8.75 2.59
C GLN A 85 -9.51 -7.89 1.66
N TRP A 86 -9.84 -6.62 1.52
CA TRP A 86 -9.03 -5.68 0.74
C TRP A 86 -7.62 -5.49 1.32
N ARG A 87 -7.49 -5.43 2.65
CA ARG A 87 -6.16 -5.40 3.29
C ARG A 87 -5.35 -6.66 3.00
N ALA A 88 -5.97 -7.84 3.08
CA ALA A 88 -5.30 -9.12 2.80
C ALA A 88 -4.78 -9.20 1.36
N ARG A 89 -5.51 -8.61 0.40
CA ARG A 89 -5.11 -8.52 -1.00
C ARG A 89 -3.96 -7.53 -1.21
N SER A 90 -3.96 -6.40 -0.53
CA SER A 90 -3.00 -5.30 -0.73
C SER A 90 -1.57 -5.70 -0.35
N CYS A 91 -0.58 -5.14 -1.05
CA CYS A 91 0.84 -5.29 -0.70
C CYS A 91 1.17 -4.49 0.56
N ALA A 92 0.52 -3.34 0.73
CA ALA A 92 0.73 -2.46 1.88
C ALA A 92 -0.55 -1.71 2.25
N ILE A 93 -0.59 -1.24 3.51
CA ILE A 93 -1.59 -0.29 4.01
C ILE A 93 -0.89 1.03 4.26
N LEU A 94 -1.36 2.10 3.61
CA LEU A 94 -0.84 3.44 3.76
C LEU A 94 -1.77 4.29 4.61
N THR A 95 -1.21 5.03 5.56
CA THR A 95 -1.95 6.01 6.35
C THR A 95 -1.09 7.22 6.73
N GLY A 96 -1.73 8.30 7.13
CA GLY A 96 -1.05 9.47 7.67
C GLY A 96 -0.87 9.40 9.20
N ILE A 97 0.08 10.18 9.72
CA ILE A 97 0.36 10.27 11.16
C ILE A 97 -0.87 10.68 11.98
N GLY A 98 -1.77 11.47 11.42
CA GLY A 98 -3.01 11.87 12.09
C GLY A 98 -3.85 10.66 12.54
N THR A 99 -4.03 9.66 11.68
CA THR A 99 -4.73 8.41 12.02
C THR A 99 -4.02 7.62 13.11
N ILE A 100 -2.67 7.60 13.09
CA ILE A 100 -1.89 6.91 14.14
C ILE A 100 -2.09 7.60 15.49
N LYS A 101 -2.03 8.93 15.52
CA LYS A 101 -2.24 9.72 16.74
C LYS A 101 -3.65 9.59 17.29
N SER A 102 -4.67 9.55 16.43
CA SER A 102 -6.08 9.48 16.81
C SER A 102 -6.49 8.09 17.27
N ASP A 103 -6.16 7.05 16.51
CA ASP A 103 -6.76 5.72 16.63
C ASP A 103 -5.79 4.68 17.21
N ASN A 104 -4.49 4.97 17.22
CA ASN A 104 -3.41 4.02 17.58
C ASN A 104 -3.63 2.61 16.99
N PRO A 105 -3.80 2.50 15.63
CA PRO A 105 -4.22 1.27 14.98
C PRO A 105 -3.06 0.29 14.85
N GLN A 106 -3.38 -1.01 14.79
CA GLN A 106 -2.39 -2.05 14.48
C GLN A 106 -2.10 -2.16 12.97
N LEU A 107 -3.01 -1.72 12.11
CA LEU A 107 -2.96 -1.86 10.64
C LEU A 107 -2.78 -3.31 10.13
N THR A 108 -3.30 -4.27 10.87
CA THR A 108 -3.21 -5.70 10.53
C THR A 108 -4.48 -6.20 9.84
N VAL A 109 -4.37 -7.33 9.14
CA VAL A 109 -5.50 -8.14 8.68
C VAL A 109 -6.04 -8.94 9.86
N ARG A 110 -7.36 -8.86 10.07
CA ARG A 110 -8.12 -9.60 11.10
C ARG A 110 -9.45 -10.00 10.47
N HIS A 111 -10.18 -10.92 11.09
CA HIS A 111 -11.52 -11.35 10.64
C HIS A 111 -11.60 -12.07 9.29
N VAL A 112 -10.47 -12.28 8.61
CA VAL A 112 -10.34 -13.08 7.38
C VAL A 112 -9.03 -13.84 7.44
N GLU A 113 -8.98 -14.99 6.79
CA GLU A 113 -7.75 -15.76 6.66
C GLU A 113 -6.79 -15.08 5.70
N THR A 114 -5.51 -15.10 6.04
CA THR A 114 -4.45 -14.58 5.19
C THR A 114 -3.13 -15.31 5.47
N SER A 115 -2.37 -15.58 4.43
CA SER A 115 -1.03 -16.17 4.53
C SER A 115 0.05 -15.14 4.84
N ARG A 116 -0.27 -13.84 4.77
CA ARG A 116 0.69 -12.75 5.02
C ARG A 116 -0.01 -11.50 5.56
N GLN A 117 0.72 -10.67 6.27
CA GLN A 117 0.30 -9.32 6.61
C GLN A 117 0.78 -8.32 5.54
N PRO A 118 0.01 -7.28 5.24
CA PRO A 118 0.47 -6.19 4.38
C PRO A 118 1.56 -5.37 5.08
N LYS A 119 2.50 -4.85 4.30
CA LYS A 119 3.48 -3.87 4.79
C LYS A 119 2.75 -2.62 5.30
N LYS A 120 3.33 -1.91 6.25
CA LYS A 120 2.76 -0.69 6.82
C LYS A 120 3.51 0.52 6.32
N ILE A 121 2.79 1.48 5.77
CA ILE A 121 3.36 2.73 5.25
C ILE A 121 2.73 3.90 5.98
N ILE A 122 3.56 4.72 6.61
CA ILE A 122 3.15 5.89 7.36
C ILE A 122 3.73 7.15 6.69
N VAL A 123 2.87 8.11 6.40
CA VAL A 123 3.29 9.46 6.00
C VAL A 123 3.33 10.32 7.25
N ASP A 124 4.54 10.71 7.65
CA ASP A 124 4.79 11.47 8.89
C ASP A 124 5.85 12.55 8.63
N SER A 125 5.42 13.67 8.09
CA SER A 125 6.32 14.73 7.62
C SER A 125 7.28 15.23 8.69
N HIS A 126 6.90 15.22 9.96
CA HIS A 126 7.72 15.75 11.07
C HIS A 126 8.36 14.64 11.92
N LEU A 127 8.11 13.38 11.58
CA LEU A 127 8.50 12.21 12.38
C LEU A 127 7.92 12.25 13.80
N ASP A 128 6.63 12.57 13.89
CA ASP A 128 5.90 12.76 15.14
C ASP A 128 5.43 11.44 15.79
N ILE A 129 5.55 10.31 15.11
CA ILE A 129 5.07 9.02 15.60
C ILE A 129 5.60 8.73 17.02
N SER A 130 4.72 8.28 17.92
CA SER A 130 5.17 7.80 19.23
C SER A 130 5.89 6.47 19.09
N LEU A 131 6.97 6.27 19.85
CA LEU A 131 7.68 4.98 19.91
C LEU A 131 6.83 3.87 20.55
N ASP A 132 5.76 4.24 21.29
CA ASP A 132 4.79 3.32 21.90
C ASP A 132 3.63 2.96 20.96
N ALA A 133 3.63 3.44 19.72
CA ALA A 133 2.56 3.16 18.77
C ALA A 133 2.39 1.66 18.55
N LYS A 134 1.16 1.15 18.69
CA LYS A 134 0.85 -0.29 18.61
C LYS A 134 1.34 -0.95 17.33
N LEU A 135 1.34 -0.23 16.22
CA LEU A 135 1.80 -0.76 14.94
C LEU A 135 3.31 -1.08 14.94
N LEU A 136 4.13 -0.40 15.78
CA LEU A 136 5.57 -0.64 15.90
C LEU A 136 5.92 -1.90 16.69
N GLN A 137 4.95 -2.49 17.41
CA GLN A 137 5.14 -3.70 18.21
C GLN A 137 4.97 -4.99 17.41
N SER A 138 4.76 -4.90 16.09
CA SER A 138 4.60 -6.04 15.20
C SER A 138 5.90 -6.34 14.45
N GLU A 139 6.07 -7.59 14.03
CA GLU A 139 7.19 -8.05 13.19
C GLU A 139 7.01 -7.70 11.71
N ASP A 140 5.93 -6.98 11.35
CA ASP A 140 5.64 -6.61 9.97
C ASP A 140 6.63 -5.56 9.46
N GLU A 141 6.89 -5.55 8.16
CA GLU A 141 7.69 -4.51 7.52
C GLU A 141 7.00 -3.14 7.62
N ILE A 142 7.68 -2.15 8.20
CA ILE A 142 7.17 -0.81 8.43
C ILE A 142 8.06 0.21 7.73
N PHE A 143 7.44 1.07 6.95
CA PHE A 143 8.08 2.19 6.26
C PHE A 143 7.48 3.50 6.76
N ILE A 144 8.30 4.42 7.22
CA ILE A 144 7.89 5.79 7.56
C ILE A 144 8.53 6.74 6.58
N PHE A 145 7.70 7.45 5.84
CA PHE A 145 8.13 8.54 4.95
C PHE A 145 8.04 9.86 5.69
N THR A 146 9.15 10.57 5.77
CA THR A 146 9.25 11.84 6.48
C THR A 146 9.89 12.93 5.61
N ALA A 147 9.63 14.18 5.94
CA ALA A 147 10.36 15.33 5.40
C ALA A 147 11.46 15.81 6.36
N ASN A 148 11.49 15.28 7.60
CA ASN A 148 12.43 15.68 8.63
C ASN A 148 13.71 14.85 8.54
N ASP A 149 14.81 15.48 8.15
CA ASP A 149 16.15 14.88 8.08
C ASP A 149 16.99 15.11 9.35
N GLU A 150 16.58 16.03 10.22
CA GLU A 150 17.31 16.41 11.42
C GLU A 150 17.11 15.48 12.62
N ALA A 151 16.02 14.71 12.67
CA ALA A 151 15.65 13.84 13.79
C ALA A 151 16.50 12.55 13.86
N LEU A 152 17.82 12.67 13.91
CA LEU A 152 18.79 11.55 13.81
C LEU A 152 18.61 10.51 14.94
N GLU A 153 18.44 10.96 16.19
CA GLU A 153 18.24 10.08 17.33
C GLU A 153 16.99 9.20 17.17
N LYS A 154 15.87 9.83 16.82
CA LYS A 154 14.61 9.10 16.64
C LYS A 154 14.66 8.12 15.45
N LYS A 155 15.30 8.52 14.35
CA LYS A 155 15.54 7.61 13.21
C LYS A 155 16.36 6.40 13.65
N THR A 156 17.40 6.61 14.46
CA THR A 156 18.24 5.52 14.97
C THR A 156 17.46 4.57 15.85
N VAL A 157 16.60 5.08 16.74
CA VAL A 157 15.73 4.25 17.58
C VAL A 157 14.74 3.44 16.72
N LEU A 158 14.05 4.08 15.79
CA LEU A 158 13.11 3.43 14.88
C LEU A 158 13.80 2.34 14.03
N SER A 159 15.00 2.61 13.54
CA SER A 159 15.80 1.63 12.79
C SER A 159 16.15 0.39 13.63
N LYS A 160 16.49 0.58 14.91
CA LYS A 160 16.72 -0.53 15.85
C LYS A 160 15.45 -1.35 16.10
N MET A 161 14.28 -0.76 15.94
CA MET A 161 12.97 -1.45 16.01
C MET A 161 12.59 -2.13 14.67
N GLY A 162 13.47 -2.14 13.67
CA GLY A 162 13.18 -2.73 12.35
C GLY A 162 12.41 -1.82 11.41
N VAL A 163 12.19 -0.55 11.76
CA VAL A 163 11.44 0.41 10.93
C VAL A 163 12.36 1.08 9.91
N GLN A 164 11.96 1.11 8.65
CA GLN A 164 12.66 1.82 7.60
C GLN A 164 12.15 3.27 7.52
N VAL A 165 12.99 4.22 7.94
CA VAL A 165 12.66 5.66 7.84
C VAL A 165 13.28 6.23 6.57
N ILE A 166 12.44 6.76 5.69
CA ILE A 166 12.81 7.28 4.37
C ILE A 166 12.55 8.77 4.33
N VAL A 167 13.57 9.56 4.06
CA VAL A 167 13.48 11.02 3.99
C VAL A 167 13.20 11.45 2.57
N LEU A 168 12.04 12.05 2.33
CA LEU A 168 11.59 12.57 1.03
C LEU A 168 10.95 13.96 1.21
N PRO A 169 11.75 15.01 1.42
CA PRO A 169 11.21 16.35 1.62
C PRO A 169 10.69 16.97 0.31
N GLU A 170 9.59 17.69 0.42
CA GLU A 170 9.08 18.63 -0.57
C GLU A 170 9.26 20.08 -0.05
N ALA A 171 9.18 21.08 -0.95
CA ALA A 171 9.46 22.49 -0.67
C ALA A 171 8.68 23.12 0.52
N LYS A 172 7.58 22.50 0.97
CA LYS A 172 6.77 22.98 2.11
C LYS A 172 7.00 22.20 3.41
N GLY A 173 8.11 21.47 3.54
CA GLY A 173 8.40 20.63 4.71
C GLY A 173 7.43 19.45 4.85
N ARG A 174 6.84 18.98 3.75
CA ARG A 174 5.99 17.79 3.67
C ARG A 174 6.70 16.69 2.90
N VAL A 175 6.16 15.47 3.03
CA VAL A 175 6.64 14.34 2.23
C VAL A 175 6.24 14.52 0.77
N ASP A 176 7.19 14.33 -0.15
CA ASP A 176 6.93 14.28 -1.58
C ASP A 176 6.18 12.97 -1.93
N LEU A 177 4.86 13.07 -2.00
CA LEU A 177 3.99 11.92 -2.29
C LEU A 177 4.21 11.35 -3.70
N LYS A 178 4.61 12.17 -4.67
CA LYS A 178 4.86 11.68 -6.04
C LYS A 178 6.08 10.77 -6.08
N ARG A 179 7.19 11.22 -5.46
CA ARG A 179 8.41 10.40 -5.33
C ARG A 179 8.15 9.17 -4.48
N MET A 180 7.36 9.30 -3.40
CA MET A 180 6.97 8.17 -2.56
C MET A 180 6.27 7.08 -3.40
N MET A 181 5.31 7.42 -4.26
CA MET A 181 4.61 6.43 -5.10
C MET A 181 5.57 5.70 -6.05
N ILE A 182 6.54 6.39 -6.64
CA ILE A 182 7.57 5.75 -7.47
C ILE A 182 8.43 4.80 -6.63
N MET A 183 8.81 5.22 -5.43
CA MET A 183 9.60 4.39 -4.52
C MET A 183 8.84 3.13 -4.08
N LEU A 184 7.54 3.24 -3.78
CA LEU A 184 6.71 2.08 -3.45
C LEU A 184 6.65 1.07 -4.62
N ALA A 185 6.57 1.55 -5.86
CA ALA A 185 6.62 0.69 -7.03
C ALA A 185 7.99 -0.02 -7.17
N ASN A 186 9.10 0.69 -6.92
CA ASN A 186 10.46 0.13 -6.93
C ASN A 186 10.68 -0.90 -5.82
N LEU A 187 10.00 -0.75 -4.68
CA LEU A 187 9.94 -1.74 -3.61
C LEU A 187 9.02 -2.94 -3.91
N GLY A 188 8.50 -3.03 -5.13
CA GLY A 188 7.70 -4.15 -5.60
C GLY A 188 6.22 -4.11 -5.19
N MET A 189 5.72 -2.99 -4.68
CA MET A 189 4.33 -2.88 -4.24
C MET A 189 3.41 -2.66 -5.43
N ASN A 190 2.52 -3.61 -5.67
CA ASN A 190 1.55 -3.56 -6.78
C ASN A 190 0.27 -2.82 -6.38
N GLU A 191 -0.27 -3.12 -5.19
CA GLU A 191 -1.52 -2.54 -4.66
C GLU A 191 -1.30 -1.98 -3.25
N VAL A 192 -1.76 -0.75 -3.00
CA VAL A 192 -1.70 -0.04 -1.72
C VAL A 192 -3.06 0.54 -1.36
#